data_d94f37abdefde1047478a885008d3798
#
_entry.id   d94f37abdefde1047478a885008d3798
#
_cell.length_a   1.000
_cell.length_b   1.000
_cell.length_c   1.000
_cell.angle_alpha   90.00
_cell.angle_beta   90.00
_cell.angle_gamma   90.00
#
_symmetry.space_group_name_H-M   'P 1'
#
loop_
_entity.id
_entity.type
_entity.pdbx_description
1 polymer ?
#
loop_
_entity_poly.entity_id
_entity_poly.type
_entity_poly.pdbx_seq_one_letter_code
_entity_poly.pdbx_strand_id
1 'polypeptide(L)'
;MLVIGAFAMLPNSADAQSPPAAAGLEALTIVTASGRHAFQVEVMRTPDQRARGLMHRQFMPADRGMLFDFKQVEPVAMWMQNTYISLDMLFIRADGTVARIAERAEPLSTRTIPSGEPVLSVLEVNAGIAEKLGIKPGDKVEHPLFKR
;
A
#
# COMPACT_ATOMS: atom_id res chain seq x y z
N MET A 1 62.13 16.44 -0.83
CA MET A 1 61.24 15.90 0.22
C MET A 1 59.81 16.01 -0.29
N LEU A 2 59.29 14.85 -0.75
CA LEU A 2 58.01 14.80 -1.45
C LEU A 2 56.96 14.29 -0.43
N VAL A 3 55.97 15.12 -0.14
CA VAL A 3 54.82 14.73 0.71
C VAL A 3 53.68 14.26 -0.20
N ILE A 4 53.46 12.97 -0.18
CA ILE A 4 52.32 12.38 -0.88
C ILE A 4 51.11 12.46 0.06
N GLY A 5 50.18 13.34 -0.24
CA GLY A 5 48.89 13.41 0.43
C GLY A 5 48.00 12.28 -0.03
N ALA A 6 47.68 11.32 0.87
CA ALA A 6 46.70 10.29 0.62
C ALA A 6 45.28 10.90 0.65
N PHE A 7 44.66 10.91 -0.51
CA PHE A 7 43.23 11.29 -0.63
C PHE A 7 42.41 10.08 -0.19
N ALA A 8 41.86 10.11 1.03
CA ALA A 8 40.91 9.12 1.48
C ALA A 8 39.56 9.34 0.79
N MET A 9 39.23 8.48 -0.14
CA MET A 9 37.85 8.40 -0.64
C MET A 9 36.95 7.88 0.46
N LEU A 10 36.05 8.73 0.91
CA LEU A 10 34.93 8.34 1.76
C LEU A 10 34.00 7.45 0.94
N PRO A 11 33.54 6.32 1.47
CA PRO A 11 32.54 5.51 0.77
C PRO A 11 31.24 6.32 0.66
N ASN A 12 30.73 6.36 -0.56
CA ASN A 12 29.46 6.99 -0.88
C ASN A 12 28.33 6.22 -0.16
N SER A 13 27.74 6.84 0.86
CA SER A 13 26.61 6.29 1.59
C SER A 13 25.33 6.47 0.77
N ALA A 14 25.14 5.62 -0.20
CA ALA A 14 23.90 5.60 -0.93
C ALA A 14 23.52 4.15 -1.23
N ASP A 15 22.89 3.54 -0.27
CA ASP A 15 21.86 2.53 -0.42
C ASP A 15 21.37 2.18 0.99
N ALA A 16 20.59 3.10 1.55
CA ALA A 16 19.73 2.73 2.66
C ALA A 16 18.66 1.81 2.08
N GLN A 17 19.00 0.53 1.95
CA GLN A 17 18.05 -0.51 1.61
C GLN A 17 16.98 -0.51 2.69
N SER A 18 15.72 -0.40 2.28
CA SER A 18 14.60 -0.62 3.19
C SER A 18 14.79 -1.95 3.92
N PRO A 19 14.55 -2.02 5.23
CA PRO A 19 14.70 -3.26 5.95
C PRO A 19 13.86 -4.35 5.28
N PRO A 20 14.34 -5.61 5.27
CA PRO A 20 13.60 -6.71 4.68
C PRO A 20 12.21 -6.82 5.34
N ALA A 21 11.18 -7.05 4.54
CA ALA A 21 9.84 -7.27 5.06
C ALA A 21 9.82 -8.45 6.04
N ALA A 22 9.04 -8.34 7.11
CA ALA A 22 8.82 -9.45 8.04
C ALA A 22 8.21 -10.65 7.31
N ALA A 23 8.40 -11.87 7.84
CA ALA A 23 7.91 -13.11 7.22
C ALA A 23 6.41 -13.03 6.89
N GLY A 24 6.04 -13.37 5.65
CA GLY A 24 4.66 -13.30 5.15
C GLY A 24 4.20 -11.91 4.73
N LEU A 25 5.06 -10.89 4.82
CA LEU A 25 4.78 -9.53 4.39
C LEU A 25 5.64 -9.16 3.19
N GLU A 26 5.12 -8.28 2.35
CA GLU A 26 5.83 -7.76 1.18
C GLU A 26 6.01 -6.25 1.31
N ALA A 27 7.15 -5.74 0.89
CA ALA A 27 7.43 -4.32 0.88
C ALA A 27 6.60 -3.61 -0.20
N LEU A 28 6.04 -2.47 0.16
CA LEU A 28 5.27 -1.61 -0.72
C LEU A 28 5.64 -0.16 -0.42
N THR A 29 5.70 0.68 -1.44
CA THR A 29 5.96 2.11 -1.26
C THR A 29 4.84 2.93 -1.91
N ILE A 30 4.35 3.93 -1.19
CA ILE A 30 3.45 4.94 -1.74
C ILE A 30 4.25 6.21 -1.99
N VAL A 31 4.24 6.70 -3.24
CA VAL A 31 4.93 7.92 -3.64
C VAL A 31 3.91 9.03 -3.76
N THR A 32 4.08 10.07 -2.95
CA THR A 32 3.22 11.24 -2.91
C THR A 32 4.05 12.51 -3.09
N ALA A 33 3.40 13.66 -3.15
CA ALA A 33 4.10 14.96 -3.17
C ALA A 33 4.95 15.18 -1.91
N SER A 34 4.60 14.56 -0.77
CA SER A 34 5.35 14.67 0.48
C SER A 34 6.54 13.71 0.58
N GLY A 35 6.69 12.77 -0.37
CA GLY A 35 7.81 11.84 -0.41
C GLY A 35 7.41 10.39 -0.61
N ARG A 36 8.30 9.49 -0.20
CA ARG A 36 8.16 8.04 -0.32
C ARG A 36 7.81 7.45 1.04
N HIS A 37 6.73 6.69 1.11
CA HIS A 37 6.22 6.11 2.35
C HIS A 37 6.24 4.60 2.26
N ALA A 38 7.03 3.96 3.12
CA ALA A 38 7.21 2.52 3.16
C ALA A 38 6.12 1.84 4.00
N PHE A 39 5.56 0.76 3.44
CA PHE A 39 4.60 -0.12 4.10
C PHE A 39 5.04 -1.57 3.97
N GLN A 40 4.55 -2.40 4.87
CA GLN A 40 4.63 -3.85 4.77
C GLN A 40 3.21 -4.41 4.66
N VAL A 41 2.94 -5.16 3.61
CA VAL A 41 1.57 -5.59 3.28
C VAL A 41 1.46 -7.10 3.20
N GLU A 42 0.32 -7.61 3.67
CA GLU A 42 -0.15 -8.94 3.30
C GLU A 42 -0.80 -8.84 1.93
N VAL A 43 -0.52 -9.78 1.04
CA VAL A 43 -1.09 -9.79 -0.31
C VAL A 43 -2.12 -10.91 -0.45
N MET A 44 -3.35 -10.53 -0.75
CA MET A 44 -4.49 -11.43 -0.91
C MET A 44 -4.62 -11.83 -2.39
N ARG A 45 -4.19 -13.05 -2.71
CA ARG A 45 -4.10 -13.55 -4.08
C ARG A 45 -5.19 -14.53 -4.47
N THR A 46 -5.79 -15.20 -3.51
CA THR A 46 -6.86 -16.19 -3.77
C THR A 46 -8.24 -15.59 -3.50
N PRO A 47 -9.32 -16.14 -4.10
CA PRO A 47 -10.68 -15.69 -3.80
C PRO A 47 -11.01 -15.75 -2.30
N ASP A 48 -10.61 -16.82 -1.60
CA ASP A 48 -10.88 -16.97 -0.17
C ASP A 48 -10.12 -15.92 0.66
N GLN A 49 -8.85 -15.66 0.33
CA GLN A 49 -8.08 -14.61 0.98
C GLN A 49 -8.72 -13.23 0.79
N ARG A 50 -9.13 -12.90 -0.43
CA ARG A 50 -9.79 -11.62 -0.73
C ARG A 50 -11.14 -11.50 -0.01
N ALA A 51 -11.91 -12.58 0.05
CA ALA A 51 -13.21 -12.58 0.74
C ALA A 51 -13.06 -12.33 2.24
N ARG A 52 -12.03 -12.90 2.87
CA ARG A 52 -11.77 -12.71 4.30
C ARG A 52 -11.18 -11.32 4.58
N GLY A 53 -10.20 -10.88 3.82
CA GLY A 53 -9.53 -9.61 4.05
C GLY A 53 -9.10 -9.40 5.50
N LEU A 54 -9.41 -8.23 6.05
CA LEU A 54 -9.11 -7.84 7.44
C LEU A 54 -10.24 -8.20 8.43
N MET A 55 -11.20 -9.04 8.04
CA MET A 55 -12.30 -9.43 8.92
C MET A 55 -11.80 -9.96 10.28
N HIS A 56 -12.50 -9.59 11.35
CA HIS A 56 -12.29 -10.05 12.72
C HIS A 56 -10.98 -9.59 13.38
N ARG A 57 -10.20 -8.72 12.75
CA ARG A 57 -9.00 -8.15 13.37
C ARG A 57 -9.35 -6.94 14.22
N GLN A 58 -8.70 -6.84 15.38
CA GLN A 58 -8.92 -5.75 16.33
C GLN A 58 -7.92 -4.58 16.13
N PHE A 59 -6.77 -4.86 15.49
CA PHE A 59 -5.67 -3.91 15.38
C PHE A 59 -4.81 -4.20 14.14
N MET A 60 -4.29 -3.14 13.54
CA MET A 60 -3.28 -3.21 12.49
C MET A 60 -2.24 -2.09 12.75
N PRO A 61 -0.93 -2.40 12.80
CA PRO A 61 0.11 -1.38 12.94
C PRO A 61 0.03 -0.31 11.84
N ALA A 62 0.47 0.91 12.13
CA ALA A 62 0.34 2.05 11.23
C ALA A 62 1.12 1.89 9.91
N ASP A 63 2.21 1.11 9.91
CA ASP A 63 3.05 0.83 8.74
C ASP A 63 2.64 -0.44 7.98
N ARG A 64 1.50 -1.01 8.34
CA ARG A 64 0.95 -2.23 7.73
C ARG A 64 -0.26 -1.92 6.87
N GLY A 65 -0.50 -2.79 5.92
CA GLY A 65 -1.67 -2.76 5.07
C GLY A 65 -1.97 -4.13 4.48
N MET A 66 -3.05 -4.18 3.70
CA MET A 66 -3.44 -5.37 2.95
C MET A 66 -3.67 -5.00 1.49
N LEU A 67 -2.97 -5.70 0.61
CA LEU A 67 -3.03 -5.50 -0.84
C LEU A 67 -3.84 -6.62 -1.46
N PHE A 68 -4.94 -6.28 -2.13
CA PHE A 68 -5.82 -7.22 -2.82
C PHE A 68 -5.42 -7.31 -4.29
N ASP A 69 -5.01 -8.48 -4.73
CA ASP A 69 -4.70 -8.77 -6.15
C ASP A 69 -5.93 -9.43 -6.80
N PHE A 70 -6.65 -8.67 -7.63
CA PHE A 70 -7.83 -9.17 -8.33
C PHE A 70 -7.48 -9.95 -9.60
N LYS A 71 -6.20 -10.07 -9.94
CA LYS A 71 -5.67 -10.83 -11.09
C LYS A 71 -5.99 -10.24 -12.46
N GLN A 72 -7.00 -9.42 -12.58
CA GLN A 72 -7.43 -8.78 -13.81
C GLN A 72 -7.96 -7.37 -13.55
N VAL A 73 -7.91 -6.52 -14.54
CA VAL A 73 -8.45 -5.17 -14.49
C VAL A 73 -9.97 -5.26 -14.67
N GLU A 74 -10.71 -4.89 -13.64
CA GLU A 74 -12.18 -4.93 -13.62
C GLU A 74 -12.73 -3.92 -12.62
N PRO A 75 -13.99 -3.50 -12.74
CA PRO A 75 -14.66 -2.78 -11.67
C PRO A 75 -14.77 -3.66 -10.44
N VAL A 76 -14.38 -3.14 -9.28
CA VAL A 76 -14.48 -3.86 -8.00
C VAL A 76 -15.34 -3.08 -7.01
N ALA A 77 -15.92 -3.78 -6.06
CA ALA A 77 -16.63 -3.20 -4.94
C ALA A 77 -16.15 -3.86 -3.65
N MET A 78 -15.83 -3.01 -2.67
CA MET A 78 -15.41 -3.43 -1.34
C MET A 78 -16.56 -3.23 -0.35
N TRP A 79 -16.43 -3.76 0.84
CA TRP A 79 -17.32 -3.51 1.97
C TRP A 79 -16.56 -3.65 3.29
N MET A 80 -17.21 -3.33 4.38
CA MET A 80 -16.64 -3.40 5.72
C MET A 80 -17.30 -4.49 6.58
N GLN A 81 -17.90 -5.50 5.95
CA GLN A 81 -18.54 -6.58 6.69
C GLN A 81 -17.52 -7.26 7.62
N ASN A 82 -17.92 -7.47 8.88
CA ASN A 82 -17.07 -8.10 9.91
C ASN A 82 -15.70 -7.45 10.09
N THR A 83 -15.53 -6.19 9.67
CA THR A 83 -14.26 -5.46 9.75
C THR A 83 -14.39 -4.36 10.80
N TYR A 84 -13.65 -4.52 11.90
CA TYR A 84 -13.73 -3.65 13.07
C TYR A 84 -12.82 -2.42 12.99
N ILE A 85 -11.78 -2.49 12.17
CA ILE A 85 -10.82 -1.40 11.97
C ILE A 85 -11.34 -0.48 10.89
N SER A 86 -11.47 0.83 11.19
CA SER A 86 -11.76 1.82 10.14
C SER A 86 -10.57 1.92 9.18
N LEU A 87 -10.83 1.94 7.87
CA LEU A 87 -9.82 1.82 6.83
C LEU A 87 -9.93 2.94 5.80
N ASP A 88 -8.78 3.35 5.26
CA ASP A 88 -8.70 4.02 3.97
C ASP A 88 -8.45 2.97 2.88
N MET A 89 -9.21 3.04 1.79
CA MET A 89 -9.11 2.12 0.66
C MET A 89 -8.60 2.87 -0.57
N LEU A 90 -7.43 2.46 -1.07
CA LEU A 90 -6.85 3.00 -2.30
C LEU A 90 -7.16 2.03 -3.44
N PHE A 91 -7.94 2.47 -4.40
CA PHE A 91 -8.22 1.72 -5.64
C PHE A 91 -7.11 2.02 -6.65
N ILE A 92 -6.42 0.98 -7.16
CA ILE A 92 -5.15 1.13 -7.86
C ILE A 92 -5.24 0.50 -9.25
N ARG A 93 -4.87 1.28 -10.28
CA ARG A 93 -4.82 0.83 -11.67
C ARG A 93 -3.65 -0.14 -11.89
N ALA A 94 -3.66 -0.82 -13.03
CA ALA A 94 -2.63 -1.79 -13.40
C ALA A 94 -1.21 -1.19 -13.44
N ASP A 95 -1.08 0.10 -13.72
CA ASP A 95 0.20 0.81 -13.74
C ASP A 95 0.68 1.28 -12.34
N GLY A 96 -0.10 0.99 -11.30
CA GLY A 96 0.19 1.40 -9.93
C GLY A 96 -0.31 2.78 -9.53
N THR A 97 -0.97 3.53 -10.41
CA THR A 97 -1.53 4.83 -10.05
C THR A 97 -2.82 4.68 -9.26
N VAL A 98 -2.99 5.54 -8.25
CA VAL A 98 -4.21 5.60 -7.44
C VAL A 98 -5.34 6.21 -8.28
N ALA A 99 -6.41 5.45 -8.48
CA ALA A 99 -7.58 5.90 -9.20
C ALA A 99 -8.56 6.67 -8.31
N ARG A 100 -8.78 6.14 -7.11
CA ARG A 100 -9.76 6.66 -6.14
C ARG A 100 -9.34 6.27 -4.72
N ILE A 101 -9.72 7.10 -3.76
CA ILE A 101 -9.53 6.82 -2.34
C ILE A 101 -10.89 6.91 -1.65
N ALA A 102 -11.27 5.86 -0.94
CA ALA A 102 -12.39 5.88 0.00
C ALA A 102 -11.81 6.01 1.41
N GLU A 103 -11.93 7.20 1.97
CA GLU A 103 -11.36 7.50 3.29
C GLU A 103 -12.32 7.11 4.41
N ARG A 104 -11.77 6.64 5.53
CA ARG A 104 -12.48 6.40 6.79
C ARG A 104 -13.72 5.52 6.59
N ALA A 105 -13.58 4.41 5.88
CA ALA A 105 -14.65 3.45 5.70
C ALA A 105 -15.21 3.00 7.06
N GLU A 106 -16.54 3.03 7.17
CA GLU A 106 -17.23 2.77 8.43
C GLU A 106 -17.14 1.29 8.82
N PRO A 107 -16.59 0.98 10.02
CA PRO A 107 -16.55 -0.39 10.50
C PRO A 107 -17.93 -1.06 10.49
N LEU A 108 -17.97 -2.35 10.14
CA LEU A 108 -19.14 -3.21 10.13
C LEU A 108 -20.21 -2.85 9.07
N SER A 109 -20.02 -1.83 8.29
CA SER A 109 -20.95 -1.46 7.22
C SER A 109 -20.95 -2.51 6.11
N THR A 110 -22.13 -2.91 5.67
CA THR A 110 -22.31 -3.78 4.51
C THR A 110 -22.60 -3.02 3.21
N ARG A 111 -22.54 -1.69 3.28
CA ARG A 111 -22.66 -0.83 2.11
C ARG A 111 -21.48 -1.07 1.17
N THR A 112 -21.75 -1.20 -0.11
CA THR A 112 -20.70 -1.36 -1.11
C THR A 112 -19.95 -0.07 -1.36
N ILE A 113 -18.64 -0.18 -1.50
CA ILE A 113 -17.71 0.91 -1.83
C ILE A 113 -17.12 0.59 -3.19
N PRO A 114 -17.63 1.18 -4.29
CA PRO A 114 -17.19 0.84 -5.63
C PRO A 114 -15.87 1.53 -5.99
N SER A 115 -15.10 0.88 -6.87
CA SER A 115 -13.88 1.48 -7.44
C SER A 115 -14.17 2.68 -8.34
N GLY A 116 -15.36 2.76 -8.94
CA GLY A 116 -15.75 3.83 -9.84
C GLY A 116 -15.18 3.69 -11.26
N GLU A 117 -14.17 2.87 -11.45
CA GLU A 117 -13.57 2.51 -12.73
C GLU A 117 -12.88 1.15 -12.62
N PRO A 118 -12.51 0.50 -13.75
CA PRO A 118 -11.73 -0.73 -13.69
C PRO A 118 -10.37 -0.50 -13.00
N VAL A 119 -10.02 -1.38 -12.07
CA VAL A 119 -8.75 -1.37 -11.32
C VAL A 119 -8.19 -2.78 -11.22
N LEU A 120 -6.89 -2.89 -10.94
CA LEU A 120 -6.23 -4.18 -10.71
C LEU A 120 -6.23 -4.58 -9.23
N SER A 121 -6.19 -3.61 -8.35
CA SER A 121 -5.89 -3.83 -6.94
C SER A 121 -6.59 -2.82 -6.03
N VAL A 122 -6.72 -3.19 -4.76
CA VAL A 122 -7.07 -2.29 -3.65
C VAL A 122 -6.02 -2.43 -2.56
N LEU A 123 -5.56 -1.32 -2.02
CA LEU A 123 -4.73 -1.27 -0.82
C LEU A 123 -5.56 -0.72 0.34
N GLU A 124 -5.66 -1.50 1.39
CA GLU A 124 -6.27 -1.08 2.66
C GLU A 124 -5.18 -0.71 3.66
N VAL A 125 -5.31 0.47 4.24
CA VAL A 125 -4.47 1.00 5.32
C VAL A 125 -5.36 1.56 6.43
N ASN A 126 -4.80 1.84 7.59
CA ASN A 126 -5.57 2.44 8.67
C ASN A 126 -6.21 3.77 8.24
N ALA A 127 -7.42 4.02 8.69
CA ALA A 127 -8.12 5.29 8.45
C ALA A 127 -7.29 6.50 8.91
N GLY A 128 -7.26 7.53 8.07
CA GLY A 128 -6.50 8.75 8.32
C GLY A 128 -5.09 8.75 7.72
N ILE A 129 -4.59 7.61 7.25
CA ILE A 129 -3.27 7.51 6.61
C ILE A 129 -3.23 8.32 5.30
N ALA A 130 -4.29 8.24 4.50
CA ALA A 130 -4.35 9.00 3.24
C ALA A 130 -4.23 10.51 3.49
N GLU A 131 -4.96 11.03 4.46
CA GLU A 131 -4.87 12.43 4.86
C GLU A 131 -3.49 12.79 5.41
N LYS A 132 -2.98 12.00 6.34
CA LYS A 132 -1.68 12.23 7.00
C LYS A 132 -0.52 12.28 6.01
N LEU A 133 -0.51 11.40 5.02
CA LEU A 133 0.57 11.31 4.01
C LEU A 133 0.27 12.16 2.77
N GLY A 134 -0.90 12.76 2.68
CA GLY A 134 -1.31 13.55 1.51
C GLY A 134 -1.48 12.70 0.25
N ILE A 135 -1.95 11.46 0.40
CA ILE A 135 -2.18 10.57 -0.75
C ILE A 135 -3.38 11.09 -1.56
N LYS A 136 -3.18 11.18 -2.86
CA LYS A 136 -4.19 11.70 -3.81
C LYS A 136 -4.33 10.78 -5.02
N PRO A 137 -5.49 10.80 -5.69
CA PRO A 137 -5.60 10.19 -7.01
C PRO A 137 -4.47 10.66 -7.93
N GLY A 138 -3.85 9.73 -8.67
CA GLY A 138 -2.69 9.99 -9.51
C GLY A 138 -1.35 9.69 -8.83
N ASP A 139 -1.30 9.57 -7.52
CA ASP A 139 -0.11 9.14 -6.81
C ASP A 139 0.24 7.69 -7.17
N LYS A 140 1.50 7.31 -6.96
CA LYS A 140 2.04 6.03 -7.41
C LYS A 140 2.21 5.05 -6.24
N VAL A 141 1.74 3.84 -6.42
CA VAL A 141 2.04 2.71 -5.55
C VAL A 141 3.06 1.80 -6.24
N GLU A 142 4.16 1.54 -5.58
CA GLU A 142 5.23 0.68 -6.08
C GLU A 142 5.18 -0.67 -5.35
N HIS A 143 4.97 -1.72 -6.12
CA HIS A 143 4.98 -3.11 -5.69
C HIS A 143 5.15 -4.00 -6.94
N PRO A 144 5.75 -5.20 -6.82
CA PRO A 144 5.92 -6.10 -7.97
C PRO A 144 4.63 -6.42 -8.74
N LEU A 145 3.46 -6.36 -8.07
CA LEU A 145 2.15 -6.55 -8.71
C LEU A 145 1.93 -5.60 -9.90
N PHE A 146 2.43 -4.37 -9.83
CA PHE A 146 2.21 -3.32 -10.83
C PHE A 146 3.31 -3.24 -11.89
N LYS A 147 4.27 -4.15 -11.87
CA LYS A 147 5.40 -4.19 -12.83
C LYS A 147 5.22 -5.24 -13.92
N ARG A 148 4.00 -5.70 -14.15
CA ARG A 148 3.69 -6.71 -15.16
C ARG A 148 3.46 -6.08 -16.53
#